data_79c9f6ee66447ba0bd1ff272e5b632a0
#
_entry.id   79c9f6ee66447ba0bd1ff272e5b632a0
#
_cell.length_a   1.000
_cell.length_b   1.000
_cell.length_c   1.000
_cell.angle_alpha   90.00
_cell.angle_beta   90.00
_cell.angle_gamma   90.00
#
_symmetry.space_group_name_H-M   'P 1'
#
loop_
_entity.id
_entity.type
_entity.pdbx_description
1 polymer ?
#
loop_
_entity_poly.entity_id
_entity_poly.type
_entity_poly.pdbx_seq_one_letter_code
_entity_poly.pdbx_strand_id
1 'polypeptide(L)'
;MRLSTRRRVFLLALCLVSTGCVHRIHVAPVPTSAPSNTIPRSLQVTLSPLALEGPDHRPGITFLDWPHRDLTQGILGYLRQRGTFSSVSQEAGDLSLHVAAKLVLSSRRDLYHYRVILEADMRDASQLIKSYLTEQTAVGSSIRWVTASDRRPIEAALQLALEDLMGKIETDRLLYRNHTTRSPS
;
A
#
# COMPACT_ATOMS: atom_id res chain seq x y z
N MET A 1 -5.61 40.66 37.51
CA MET A 1 -4.33 40.48 36.76
C MET A 1 -4.59 40.59 35.26
N ARG A 2 -4.32 41.75 34.63
CA ARG A 2 -4.53 41.92 33.16
C ARG A 2 -3.25 41.53 32.44
N LEU A 3 -3.24 40.41 31.73
CA LEU A 3 -2.12 40.06 30.86
C LEU A 3 -1.96 41.12 29.78
N SER A 4 -0.75 41.66 29.64
CA SER A 4 -0.46 42.73 28.69
C SER A 4 -0.74 42.24 27.26
N THR A 5 -1.29 43.10 26.43
CA THR A 5 -1.70 42.85 25.04
C THR A 5 -0.54 42.24 24.22
N ARG A 6 0.71 42.59 24.52
CA ARG A 6 1.91 42.01 23.89
C ARG A 6 2.09 40.50 24.14
N ARG A 7 1.77 39.99 25.35
CA ARG A 7 1.82 38.57 25.66
C ARG A 7 0.73 37.74 24.93
N ARG A 8 -0.45 38.34 24.71
CA ARG A 8 -1.55 37.70 23.98
C ARG A 8 -1.23 37.58 22.49
N VAL A 9 -0.59 38.56 21.88
CA VAL A 9 -0.16 38.54 20.48
C VAL A 9 0.94 37.52 20.27
N PHE A 10 1.88 37.36 21.22
CA PHE A 10 2.96 36.37 21.14
C PHE A 10 2.44 34.93 21.27
N LEU A 11 1.46 34.70 22.15
CA LEU A 11 0.80 33.39 22.29
C LEU A 11 -0.03 33.02 21.06
N LEU A 12 -0.72 33.99 20.44
CA LEU A 12 -1.46 33.75 19.18
C LEU A 12 -0.53 33.49 18.01
N ALA A 13 0.60 34.16 17.92
CA ALA A 13 1.61 33.93 16.88
C ALA A 13 2.28 32.55 17.03
N LEU A 14 2.49 32.06 18.26
CA LEU A 14 3.08 30.74 18.52
C LEU A 14 2.15 29.58 18.14
N CYS A 15 0.82 29.76 18.22
CA CYS A 15 -0.16 28.75 17.81
C CYS A 15 -0.30 28.62 16.29
N LEU A 16 0.11 29.61 15.50
CA LEU A 16 0.02 29.59 14.03
C LEU A 16 1.19 28.86 13.36
N VAL A 17 2.26 28.54 14.09
CA VAL A 17 3.48 27.94 13.52
C VAL A 17 3.46 26.41 13.55
N SER A 18 2.47 25.77 14.16
CA SER A 18 2.43 24.32 14.38
C SER A 18 1.59 23.52 13.37
N THR A 19 1.12 24.12 12.28
CA THR A 19 0.48 23.35 11.20
C THR A 19 1.53 22.79 10.26
N GLY A 20 2.11 21.64 10.63
CA GLY A 20 2.92 20.86 9.69
C GLY A 20 2.08 20.52 8.46
N CYS A 21 2.61 20.75 7.27
CA CYS A 21 1.94 20.34 6.03
C CYS A 21 1.90 18.81 5.95
N VAL A 22 0.71 18.22 5.99
CA VAL A 22 0.51 16.79 5.73
C VAL A 22 0.34 16.59 4.23
N HIS A 23 1.22 15.82 3.63
CA HIS A 23 1.14 15.43 2.24
C HIS A 23 0.42 14.08 2.11
N ARG A 24 -0.82 14.12 1.68
CA ARG A 24 -1.62 12.92 1.42
C ARG A 24 -1.33 12.36 0.04
N ILE A 25 -1.04 11.06 0.01
CA ILE A 25 -0.78 10.32 -1.21
C ILE A 25 -2.02 9.52 -1.58
N HIS A 26 -2.48 9.72 -2.83
CA HIS A 26 -3.52 8.93 -3.46
C HIS A 26 -2.91 8.25 -4.67
N VAL A 27 -2.79 6.93 -4.62
CA VAL A 27 -2.27 6.12 -5.73
C VAL A 27 -3.35 5.19 -6.26
N ALA A 28 -3.35 5.00 -7.57
CA ALA A 28 -4.27 4.11 -8.26
C ALA A 28 -3.47 3.26 -9.27
N PRO A 29 -2.73 2.25 -8.80
CA PRO A 29 -1.95 1.39 -9.68
C PRO A 29 -2.87 0.66 -10.65
N VAL A 30 -2.42 0.54 -11.90
CA VAL A 30 -3.17 -0.10 -12.99
C VAL A 30 -2.35 -1.28 -13.51
N PRO A 31 -2.95 -2.48 -13.70
CA PRO A 31 -2.24 -3.59 -14.31
C PRO A 31 -1.72 -3.24 -15.69
N THR A 32 -0.46 -3.58 -15.97
CA THR A 32 0.16 -3.37 -17.29
C THR A 32 -0.05 -4.54 -18.23
N SER A 33 -0.43 -5.70 -17.69
CA SER A 33 -0.62 -6.93 -18.44
C SER A 33 -1.89 -7.67 -17.99
N ALA A 34 -2.45 -8.47 -18.89
CA ALA A 34 -3.51 -9.42 -18.55
C ALA A 34 -2.96 -10.53 -17.63
N PRO A 35 -3.82 -11.22 -16.86
CA PRO A 35 -3.37 -12.34 -16.04
C PRO A 35 -2.84 -13.49 -16.91
N SER A 36 -1.71 -14.05 -16.51
CA SER A 36 -1.14 -15.25 -17.17
C SER A 36 -2.02 -16.49 -16.94
N ASN A 37 -2.73 -16.51 -15.82
CA ASN A 37 -3.65 -17.58 -15.44
C ASN A 37 -4.78 -17.03 -14.59
N THR A 38 -5.97 -17.64 -14.72
CA THR A 38 -7.15 -17.30 -13.91
C THR A 38 -7.40 -18.37 -12.83
N ILE A 39 -7.95 -17.91 -11.71
CA ILE A 39 -8.34 -18.73 -10.56
C ILE A 39 -9.86 -18.58 -10.41
N PRO A 40 -10.67 -19.65 -10.67
CA PRO A 40 -12.13 -19.57 -10.69
C PRO A 40 -12.74 -19.59 -9.26
N ARG A 41 -12.16 -18.79 -8.36
CA ARG A 41 -12.61 -18.60 -6.98
C ARG A 41 -12.68 -17.11 -6.67
N SER A 42 -13.56 -16.74 -5.77
CA SER A 42 -13.66 -15.38 -5.25
C SER A 42 -12.55 -15.09 -4.23
N LEU A 43 -12.10 -13.83 -4.15
CA LEU A 43 -11.04 -13.40 -3.26
C LEU A 43 -11.54 -12.33 -2.29
N GLN A 44 -11.42 -12.61 -1.00
CA GLN A 44 -11.52 -11.60 0.04
C GLN A 44 -10.13 -10.98 0.28
N VAL A 45 -10.04 -9.65 0.34
CA VAL A 45 -8.77 -8.95 0.59
C VAL A 45 -8.87 -8.13 1.86
N THR A 46 -7.89 -8.33 2.74
CA THR A 46 -7.71 -7.53 3.96
C THR A 46 -6.31 -6.92 3.98
N LEU A 47 -6.17 -5.70 4.48
CA LEU A 47 -4.89 -5.01 4.58
C LEU A 47 -4.57 -4.65 6.02
N SER A 48 -3.31 -4.81 6.40
CA SER A 48 -2.76 -4.17 7.59
C SER A 48 -2.53 -2.67 7.35
N PRO A 49 -2.50 -1.84 8.40
CA PRO A 49 -2.02 -0.47 8.28
C PRO A 49 -0.63 -0.41 7.63
N LEU A 50 -0.41 0.60 6.78
CA LEU A 50 0.88 0.79 6.13
C LEU A 50 1.98 1.06 7.16
N ALA A 51 3.08 0.32 7.09
CA ALA A 51 4.31 0.64 7.81
C ALA A 51 5.17 1.60 6.97
N LEU A 52 5.58 2.73 7.58
CA LEU A 52 6.51 3.69 6.98
C LEU A 52 7.85 3.58 7.69
N GLU A 53 8.92 3.32 6.94
CA GLU A 53 10.27 3.17 7.47
C GLU A 53 11.31 3.89 6.62
N GLY A 54 12.48 4.11 7.21
CA GLY A 54 13.65 4.62 6.51
C GLY A 54 14.23 5.90 7.12
N PRO A 55 15.51 6.22 6.82
CA PRO A 55 16.21 7.37 7.39
C PRO A 55 15.59 8.71 6.98
N ASP A 56 14.88 8.74 5.86
CA ASP A 56 14.22 9.93 5.35
C ASP A 56 12.77 10.07 5.85
N HIS A 57 12.26 9.06 6.55
CA HIS A 57 11.01 9.16 7.28
C HIS A 57 11.26 9.86 8.62
N ARG A 58 11.52 11.15 8.58
CA ARG A 58 11.66 11.98 9.78
C ARG A 58 10.44 12.87 9.92
N PRO A 59 9.91 13.00 11.14
CA PRO A 59 8.96 14.06 11.43
C PRO A 59 9.64 15.39 11.09
N GLY A 60 9.19 16.04 10.05
CA GLY A 60 9.73 17.27 9.52
C GLY A 60 8.60 18.24 9.20
N ILE A 61 8.88 19.21 8.33
CA ILE A 61 7.92 20.20 7.88
C ILE A 61 6.77 19.56 7.07
N THR A 62 7.03 18.41 6.46
CA THR A 62 6.04 17.68 5.64
C THR A 62 6.00 16.22 6.07
N PHE A 63 4.80 15.74 6.42
CA PHE A 63 4.54 14.36 6.73
C PHE A 63 3.91 13.68 5.52
N LEU A 64 4.45 12.53 5.14
CA LEU A 64 3.81 11.66 4.17
C LEU A 64 2.67 10.92 4.88
N ASP A 65 1.45 11.13 4.41
CA ASP A 65 0.27 10.41 4.87
C ASP A 65 -0.32 9.61 3.70
N TRP A 66 -0.32 8.30 3.84
CA TRP A 66 -1.00 7.41 2.90
C TRP A 66 -2.17 6.75 3.63
N PRO A 67 -3.37 7.31 3.51
CA PRO A 67 -4.53 6.82 4.24
C PRO A 67 -4.77 5.34 3.94
N HIS A 68 -4.97 4.55 4.98
CA HIS A 68 -5.23 3.11 4.87
C HIS A 68 -6.37 2.79 3.89
N ARG A 69 -7.42 3.60 3.90
CA ARG A 69 -8.55 3.46 2.98
C ARG A 69 -8.11 3.60 1.51
N ASP A 70 -7.25 4.57 1.21
CA ASP A 70 -6.81 4.85 -0.16
C ASP A 70 -5.88 3.75 -0.67
N LEU A 71 -4.96 3.27 0.19
CA LEU A 71 -4.13 2.11 -0.13
C LEU A 71 -4.99 0.88 -0.41
N THR A 72 -5.98 0.62 0.45
CA THR A 72 -6.91 -0.51 0.30
C THR A 72 -7.67 -0.42 -1.02
N GLN A 73 -8.23 0.75 -1.35
CA GLN A 73 -8.96 0.96 -2.60
C GLN A 73 -8.04 0.82 -3.84
N GLY A 74 -6.81 1.30 -3.75
CA GLY A 74 -5.81 1.15 -4.81
C GLY A 74 -5.50 -0.31 -5.10
N ILE A 75 -5.23 -1.10 -4.06
CA ILE A 75 -4.94 -2.55 -4.21
C ILE A 75 -6.17 -3.31 -4.71
N LEU A 76 -7.35 -3.07 -4.14
CA LEU A 76 -8.59 -3.70 -4.60
C LEU A 76 -8.90 -3.36 -6.05
N GLY A 77 -8.74 -2.09 -6.44
CA GLY A 77 -8.92 -1.64 -7.82
C GLY A 77 -8.00 -2.37 -8.78
N TYR A 78 -6.72 -2.48 -8.43
CA TYR A 78 -5.73 -3.22 -9.20
C TYR A 78 -6.11 -4.70 -9.37
N LEU A 79 -6.44 -5.40 -8.27
CA LEU A 79 -6.77 -6.83 -8.30
C LEU A 79 -8.05 -7.12 -9.12
N ARG A 80 -9.06 -6.23 -9.04
CA ARG A 80 -10.28 -6.33 -9.86
C ARG A 80 -9.98 -6.13 -11.33
N GLN A 81 -9.18 -5.12 -11.66
CA GLN A 81 -8.81 -4.83 -13.06
C GLN A 81 -7.94 -5.94 -13.67
N ARG A 82 -7.07 -6.55 -12.87
CA ARG A 82 -6.24 -7.67 -13.31
C ARG A 82 -7.08 -8.86 -13.73
N GLY A 83 -8.18 -9.16 -13.03
CA GLY A 83 -9.12 -10.21 -13.40
C GLY A 83 -8.59 -11.64 -13.20
N THR A 84 -7.63 -11.85 -12.31
CA THR A 84 -7.09 -13.19 -11.97
C THR A 84 -8.12 -14.04 -11.25
N PHE A 85 -8.92 -13.45 -10.37
CA PHE A 85 -9.96 -14.13 -9.58
C PHE A 85 -11.36 -13.87 -10.18
N SER A 86 -12.30 -14.75 -9.90
CA SER A 86 -13.70 -14.60 -10.38
C SER A 86 -14.36 -13.32 -9.84
N SER A 87 -14.03 -12.92 -8.61
CA SER A 87 -14.42 -11.64 -8.01
C SER A 87 -13.45 -11.27 -6.89
N VAL A 88 -13.38 -9.97 -6.57
CA VAL A 88 -12.52 -9.45 -5.49
C VAL A 88 -13.33 -8.49 -4.63
N SER A 89 -13.37 -8.74 -3.31
CA SER A 89 -14.09 -7.92 -2.33
C SER A 89 -13.31 -7.77 -1.02
N GLN A 90 -13.81 -6.93 -0.10
CA GLN A 90 -13.32 -6.84 1.28
C GLN A 90 -14.16 -7.69 2.25
N GLU A 91 -15.37 -8.03 1.88
CA GLU A 91 -16.36 -8.61 2.80
C GLU A 91 -16.28 -10.12 2.85
N ALA A 92 -16.26 -10.80 1.69
CA ALA A 92 -16.28 -12.25 1.61
C ALA A 92 -15.58 -12.76 0.36
N GLY A 93 -15.08 -14.00 0.43
CA GLY A 93 -14.47 -14.73 -0.67
C GLY A 93 -14.21 -16.18 -0.29
N ASP A 94 -14.07 -17.05 -1.29
CA ASP A 94 -13.67 -18.44 -1.10
C ASP A 94 -12.24 -18.56 -0.59
N LEU A 95 -11.40 -17.61 -1.03
CA LEU A 95 -10.02 -17.42 -0.57
C LEU A 95 -9.90 -16.08 0.14
N SER A 96 -9.01 -15.99 1.10
CA SER A 96 -8.66 -14.73 1.74
C SER A 96 -7.19 -14.40 1.52
N LEU A 97 -6.90 -13.17 1.10
CA LEU A 97 -5.57 -12.61 0.96
C LEU A 97 -5.39 -11.50 2.00
N HIS A 98 -4.53 -11.74 2.96
CA HIS A 98 -4.10 -10.72 3.91
C HIS A 98 -2.81 -10.09 3.43
N VAL A 99 -2.81 -8.76 3.24
CA VAL A 99 -1.65 -8.01 2.74
C VAL A 99 -1.14 -7.05 3.80
N ALA A 100 0.12 -7.17 4.16
CA ALA A 100 0.87 -6.18 4.92
C ALA A 100 1.77 -5.40 3.96
N ALA A 101 1.64 -4.08 3.94
CA ALA A 101 2.41 -3.20 3.08
C ALA A 101 3.39 -2.34 3.89
N LYS A 102 4.61 -2.22 3.39
CA LYS A 102 5.64 -1.37 3.96
C LYS A 102 6.21 -0.47 2.86
N LEU A 103 6.33 0.82 3.14
CA LEU A 103 7.03 1.79 2.31
C LEU A 103 8.31 2.22 3.04
N VAL A 104 9.45 1.96 2.41
CA VAL A 104 10.76 2.37 2.91
C VAL A 104 11.29 3.50 2.03
N LEU A 105 11.58 4.63 2.66
CA LEU A 105 12.14 5.80 2.01
C LEU A 105 13.64 5.86 2.28
N SER A 106 14.43 6.12 1.25
CA SER A 106 15.85 6.38 1.40
C SER A 106 16.32 7.41 0.35
N SER A 107 17.39 8.16 0.67
CA SER A 107 18.01 9.07 -0.27
C SER A 107 19.46 8.66 -0.53
N ARG A 108 19.87 8.76 -1.79
CA ARG A 108 21.24 8.51 -2.20
C ARG A 108 21.59 9.42 -3.39
N ARG A 109 22.63 10.25 -3.27
CA ARG A 109 23.12 11.13 -4.33
C ARG A 109 21.99 11.97 -4.97
N ASP A 110 21.24 12.68 -4.14
CA ASP A 110 20.15 13.57 -4.57
C ASP A 110 18.95 12.87 -5.24
N LEU A 111 18.89 11.55 -5.18
CA LEU A 111 17.75 10.76 -5.61
C LEU A 111 17.05 10.13 -4.41
N TYR A 112 15.73 10.11 -4.44
CA TYR A 112 14.89 9.39 -3.48
C TYR A 112 14.52 8.02 -4.02
N HIS A 113 14.71 7.01 -3.20
CA HIS A 113 14.32 5.64 -3.48
C HIS A 113 13.07 5.31 -2.65
N TYR A 114 12.03 4.88 -3.33
CA TYR A 114 10.76 4.47 -2.77
C TYR A 114 10.63 2.97 -2.92
N ARG A 115 10.87 2.25 -1.84
CA ARG A 115 10.82 0.80 -1.82
C ARG A 115 9.52 0.34 -1.18
N VAL A 116 8.70 -0.38 -1.95
CA VAL A 116 7.47 -1.01 -1.49
C VAL A 116 7.74 -2.49 -1.27
N ILE A 117 7.41 -2.97 -0.08
CA ILE A 117 7.46 -4.36 0.32
C ILE A 117 6.03 -4.80 0.60
N LEU A 118 5.59 -5.89 -0.03
CA LEU A 118 4.31 -6.52 0.25
C LEU A 118 4.55 -7.93 0.79
N GLU A 119 4.06 -8.20 1.97
CA GLU A 119 3.92 -9.53 2.54
C GLU A 119 2.45 -9.93 2.41
N ALA A 120 2.17 -11.09 1.82
CA ALA A 120 0.81 -11.50 1.52
C ALA A 120 0.58 -12.96 1.88
N ASP A 121 -0.40 -13.21 2.74
CA ASP A 121 -0.82 -14.55 3.17
C ASP A 121 -2.09 -14.94 2.45
N MET A 122 -2.02 -15.99 1.64
CA MET A 122 -3.18 -16.61 1.01
C MET A 122 -3.72 -17.73 1.88
N ARG A 123 -5.02 -17.70 2.16
CA ARG A 123 -5.71 -18.68 3.03
C ARG A 123 -6.95 -19.23 2.36
N ASP A 124 -7.30 -20.46 2.72
CA ASP A 124 -8.61 -21.07 2.49
C ASP A 124 -9.30 -21.24 3.84
N ALA A 125 -10.41 -20.56 4.05
CA ALA A 125 -11.02 -20.38 5.36
C ALA A 125 -9.98 -19.89 6.39
N SER A 126 -9.60 -20.72 7.37
CA SER A 126 -8.58 -20.39 8.38
C SER A 126 -7.19 -20.96 8.07
N GLN A 127 -7.07 -21.86 7.08
CA GLN A 127 -5.83 -22.54 6.77
C GLN A 127 -4.93 -21.68 5.87
N LEU A 128 -3.70 -21.42 6.30
CA LEU A 128 -2.70 -20.80 5.46
C LEU A 128 -2.29 -21.76 4.33
N ILE A 129 -2.46 -21.32 3.08
CA ILE A 129 -2.00 -22.09 1.90
C ILE A 129 -0.56 -21.71 1.58
N LYS A 130 -0.29 -20.40 1.45
CA LYS A 130 1.03 -19.90 1.07
C LYS A 130 1.22 -18.43 1.46
N SER A 131 2.45 -18.09 1.85
CA SER A 131 2.89 -16.71 2.04
C SER A 131 3.75 -16.26 0.88
N TYR A 132 3.62 -14.99 0.50
CA TYR A 132 4.36 -14.33 -0.56
C TYR A 132 5.07 -13.10 -0.01
N LEU A 133 6.24 -12.84 -0.55
CA LEU A 133 7.00 -11.62 -0.32
C LEU A 133 7.38 -11.03 -1.67
N THR A 134 7.12 -9.73 -1.84
CA THR A 134 7.56 -8.95 -2.99
C THR A 134 8.20 -7.66 -2.53
N GLU A 135 9.22 -7.23 -3.25
CA GLU A 135 9.95 -6.00 -2.96
C GLU A 135 10.30 -5.32 -4.28
N GLN A 136 9.87 -4.06 -4.44
CA GLN A 136 10.15 -3.28 -5.63
C GLN A 136 10.51 -1.85 -5.27
N THR A 137 11.41 -1.26 -6.06
CA THR A 137 11.91 0.09 -5.82
C THR A 137 11.73 0.96 -7.05
N ALA A 138 11.20 2.15 -6.86
CA ALA A 138 11.20 3.21 -7.86
C ALA A 138 12.03 4.40 -7.38
N VAL A 139 12.55 5.18 -8.33
CA VAL A 139 13.38 6.35 -8.05
C VAL A 139 12.60 7.60 -8.42
N GLY A 140 12.60 8.58 -7.53
CA GLY A 140 12.02 9.90 -7.71
C GLY A 140 13.08 11.00 -7.64
N SER A 141 12.71 12.21 -8.09
CA SER A 141 13.57 13.37 -7.96
C SER A 141 13.61 13.93 -6.54
N SER A 142 14.72 14.54 -6.16
CA SER A 142 14.97 15.04 -4.80
C SER A 142 14.20 16.30 -4.39
N ILE A 143 13.26 16.79 -5.20
CA ILE A 143 12.54 18.04 -4.90
C ILE A 143 11.38 17.75 -3.93
N ARG A 144 11.69 17.60 -2.64
CA ARG A 144 10.71 17.37 -1.56
C ARG A 144 9.69 18.50 -1.36
N TRP A 145 9.93 19.66 -1.94
CA TRP A 145 9.05 20.83 -1.79
C TRP A 145 7.85 20.79 -2.73
N VAL A 146 7.87 19.89 -3.72
CA VAL A 146 6.78 19.73 -4.69
C VAL A 146 6.03 18.44 -4.35
N THR A 147 4.91 18.59 -3.68
CA THR A 147 4.06 17.49 -3.17
C THR A 147 3.65 16.45 -4.22
N ALA A 148 3.67 16.78 -5.50
CA ALA A 148 3.39 15.84 -6.58
C ALA A 148 4.56 14.90 -6.92
N SER A 149 5.77 15.14 -6.40
CA SER A 149 6.96 14.37 -6.76
C SER A 149 7.00 12.96 -6.17
N ASP A 150 6.38 12.75 -4.99
CA ASP A 150 6.40 11.46 -4.29
C ASP A 150 5.37 10.47 -4.81
N ARG A 151 4.24 10.96 -5.34
CA ARG A 151 3.13 10.13 -5.80
C ARG A 151 3.54 9.15 -6.89
N ARG A 152 4.16 9.64 -7.96
CA ARG A 152 4.50 8.81 -9.13
C ARG A 152 5.46 7.67 -8.81
N PRO A 153 6.59 7.88 -8.12
CA PRO A 153 7.51 6.79 -7.79
C PRO A 153 6.89 5.81 -6.80
N ILE A 154 6.06 6.25 -5.84
CA ILE A 154 5.35 5.35 -4.93
C ILE A 154 4.33 4.50 -5.70
N GLU A 155 3.55 5.10 -6.60
CA GLU A 155 2.61 4.39 -7.46
C GLU A 155 3.32 3.37 -8.35
N ALA A 156 4.44 3.74 -8.97
CA ALA A 156 5.25 2.84 -9.79
C ALA A 156 5.83 1.67 -8.97
N ALA A 157 6.37 1.93 -7.77
CA ALA A 157 6.88 0.87 -6.90
C ALA A 157 5.77 -0.09 -6.44
N LEU A 158 4.60 0.46 -6.06
CA LEU A 158 3.44 -0.35 -5.69
C LEU A 158 2.94 -1.19 -6.86
N GLN A 159 2.82 -0.59 -8.04
CA GLN A 159 2.39 -1.30 -9.25
C GLN A 159 3.32 -2.47 -9.57
N LEU A 160 4.63 -2.26 -9.57
CA LEU A 160 5.62 -3.32 -9.79
C LEU A 160 5.54 -4.41 -8.72
N ALA A 161 5.34 -4.05 -7.46
CA ALA A 161 5.18 -5.02 -6.37
C ALA A 161 3.91 -5.86 -6.53
N LEU A 162 2.81 -5.25 -6.96
CA LEU A 162 1.55 -5.96 -7.25
C LEU A 162 1.66 -6.86 -8.49
N GLU A 163 2.37 -6.42 -9.55
CA GLU A 163 2.66 -7.26 -10.72
C GLU A 163 3.44 -8.52 -10.32
N ASP A 164 4.50 -8.38 -9.53
CA ASP A 164 5.31 -9.50 -9.04
C ASP A 164 4.48 -10.43 -8.13
N LEU A 165 3.71 -9.87 -7.18
CA LEU A 165 2.81 -10.63 -6.32
C LEU A 165 1.82 -11.47 -7.12
N MET A 166 1.14 -10.84 -8.08
CA MET A 166 0.15 -11.52 -8.89
C MET A 166 0.77 -12.57 -9.81
N GLY A 167 1.94 -12.29 -10.39
CA GLY A 167 2.69 -13.28 -11.16
C GLY A 167 3.02 -14.54 -10.36
N LYS A 168 3.43 -14.39 -9.09
CA LYS A 168 3.68 -15.51 -8.18
C LYS A 168 2.40 -16.29 -7.86
N ILE A 169 1.30 -15.59 -7.53
CA ILE A 169 -0.01 -16.19 -7.24
C ILE A 169 -0.53 -16.97 -8.47
N GLU A 170 -0.44 -16.39 -9.66
CA GLU A 170 -0.88 -17.00 -10.92
C GLU A 170 -0.06 -18.23 -11.28
N THR A 171 1.24 -18.24 -10.96
CA THR A 171 2.12 -19.41 -11.12
C THR A 171 1.67 -20.55 -10.21
N ASP A 172 1.27 -20.22 -8.99
CA ASP A 172 0.84 -21.19 -7.98
C ASP A 172 -0.67 -21.55 -8.07
N ARG A 173 -1.35 -21.21 -9.17
CA ARG A 173 -2.80 -21.39 -9.33
C ARG A 173 -3.34 -22.77 -8.96
N LEU A 174 -2.53 -23.82 -9.13
CA LEU A 174 -2.94 -25.20 -8.82
C LEU A 174 -3.20 -25.41 -7.33
N LEU A 175 -2.53 -24.66 -6.45
CA LEU A 175 -2.74 -24.71 -5.01
C LEU A 175 -4.15 -24.22 -4.63
N TYR A 176 -4.77 -23.40 -5.48
CA TYR A 176 -6.05 -22.76 -5.22
C TYR A 176 -7.25 -23.43 -5.89
N ARG A 177 -7.01 -24.46 -6.72
CA ARG A 177 -8.07 -25.19 -7.44
C ARG A 177 -8.72 -26.29 -6.60
N ASN A 178 -8.03 -26.92 -5.64
CA ASN A 178 -8.36 -28.23 -5.09
C ASN A 178 -8.72 -28.23 -3.60
N HIS A 179 -9.43 -27.24 -3.10
CA HIS A 179 -10.12 -27.40 -1.82
C HIS A 179 -11.64 -27.45 -2.03
N THR A 180 -12.09 -28.38 -2.86
CA THR A 180 -13.48 -28.81 -2.82
C THR A 180 -13.67 -29.50 -1.46
N THR A 181 -14.44 -28.87 -0.59
CA THR A 181 -14.92 -29.37 0.70
C THR A 181 -15.12 -30.89 0.62
N ARG A 182 -14.28 -31.64 1.31
CA ARG A 182 -14.64 -32.97 1.77
C ARG A 182 -15.81 -32.74 2.74
N SER A 183 -17.04 -32.89 2.27
CA SER A 183 -18.23 -32.96 3.13
C SER A 183 -17.97 -34.08 4.13
N PRO A 184 -18.08 -33.88 5.43
CA PRO A 184 -18.09 -34.98 6.38
C PRO A 184 -19.37 -35.73 6.16
N SER A 185 -19.25 -36.99 5.72
CA SER A 185 -20.29 -38.02 5.72
C SER A 185 -20.55 -38.48 7.14
#